data_6eeb065767f7e2f11ed1c6b970412f23
#
_entry.id   6eeb065767f7e2f11ed1c6b970412f23
#
_cell.length_a   1.000
_cell.length_b   1.000
_cell.length_c   1.000
_cell.angle_alpha   90.00
_cell.angle_beta   90.00
_cell.angle_gamma   90.00
#
_symmetry.space_group_name_H-M   'P 1'
#
loop_
_entity.id
_entity.type
_entity.pdbx_description
1 polymer ?
#
loop_
_entity_poly.entity_id
_entity_poly.type
_entity_poly.pdbx_seq_one_letter_code
_entity_poly.pdbx_strand_id
1 'polypeptide(L)'
;MVAGHLREKKGYFYAVLNYTDTHGNRKTKWIATGLAVKGNKKRAEAFLQEQRRSFQEDVPITGDVLFADFMEQWLTVIKSSVAVTTFASYSNMVKKVIVPYFRERQIALQELSAKHIQDFYLKELERVSASSVIHYHANIHKALKYAVKLDLISSNPADKIERPKKERFMANFYDADEVNRLFEISKGTKLEIPILFGAFYGMRRSETLGMKWDAID
;
A
#
# COMPACT_ATOMS: atom_id res chain seq x y z
N MET A 1 -14.70 8.16 -18.77
CA MET A 1 -15.82 9.03 -18.26
C MET A 1 -17.10 8.21 -18.28
N VAL A 2 -17.77 8.02 -17.13
CA VAL A 2 -19.03 7.27 -17.05
C VAL A 2 -20.19 8.19 -17.43
N ALA A 3 -20.86 7.88 -18.54
CA ALA A 3 -22.08 8.57 -18.94
C ALA A 3 -23.28 7.90 -18.25
N GLY A 4 -24.28 8.67 -17.84
CA GLY A 4 -25.48 8.11 -17.22
C GLY A 4 -26.71 8.96 -17.49
N HIS A 5 -27.85 8.31 -17.55
CA HIS A 5 -29.14 8.94 -17.72
C HIS A 5 -30.22 8.21 -16.91
N LEU A 6 -31.33 8.88 -16.64
CA LEU A 6 -32.50 8.23 -16.03
C LEU A 6 -33.35 7.57 -17.11
N ARG A 7 -33.89 6.39 -16.79
CA ARG A 7 -34.90 5.73 -17.60
C ARG A 7 -36.10 5.32 -16.76
N GLU A 8 -37.27 5.43 -17.33
CA GLU A 8 -38.50 5.01 -16.68
C GLU A 8 -38.87 3.58 -17.12
N LYS A 9 -39.20 2.75 -16.13
CA LYS A 9 -39.66 1.39 -16.38
C LYS A 9 -40.66 0.99 -15.30
N LYS A 10 -41.82 0.53 -15.72
CA LYS A 10 -42.94 0.11 -14.82
C LYS A 10 -43.27 1.13 -13.74
N GLY A 11 -43.27 2.45 -14.10
CA GLY A 11 -43.65 3.53 -13.18
C GLY A 11 -42.55 3.96 -12.18
N TYR A 12 -41.30 3.41 -12.31
CA TYR A 12 -40.17 3.75 -11.47
C TYR A 12 -38.99 4.26 -12.29
N PHE A 13 -38.18 5.13 -11.67
CA PHE A 13 -36.90 5.57 -12.24
C PHE A 13 -35.83 4.51 -12.07
N TYR A 14 -34.99 4.37 -13.09
CA TYR A 14 -33.74 3.58 -13.11
C TYR A 14 -32.59 4.48 -13.51
N ALA A 15 -31.48 4.43 -12.78
CA ALA A 15 -30.22 5.02 -13.19
C ALA A 15 -29.53 4.04 -14.16
N VAL A 16 -29.25 4.51 -15.38
CA VAL A 16 -28.61 3.73 -16.43
C VAL A 16 -27.20 4.32 -16.62
N LEU A 17 -26.18 3.55 -16.27
CA LEU A 17 -24.77 3.91 -16.41
C LEU A 17 -24.17 3.22 -17.63
N ASN A 18 -23.58 4.01 -18.53
CA ASN A 18 -22.84 3.52 -19.69
C ASN A 18 -21.35 3.67 -19.41
N TYR A 19 -20.61 2.58 -19.51
CA TYR A 19 -19.18 2.55 -19.27
C TYR A 19 -18.49 1.60 -20.25
N THR A 20 -17.19 1.74 -20.36
CA THR A 20 -16.34 0.82 -21.12
C THR A 20 -15.67 -0.13 -20.15
N ASP A 21 -15.73 -1.43 -20.39
CA ASP A 21 -15.03 -2.43 -19.56
C ASP A 21 -13.52 -2.45 -19.81
N THR A 22 -12.79 -3.25 -19.04
CA THR A 22 -11.33 -3.44 -19.14
C THR A 22 -10.86 -3.96 -20.51
N HIS A 23 -11.76 -4.51 -21.31
CA HIS A 23 -11.49 -5.04 -22.64
C HIS A 23 -11.89 -4.06 -23.77
N GLY A 24 -12.24 -2.83 -23.43
CA GLY A 24 -12.67 -1.82 -24.41
C GLY A 24 -14.13 -1.95 -24.88
N ASN A 25 -14.91 -2.88 -24.33
CA ASN A 25 -16.30 -3.09 -24.73
C ASN A 25 -17.24 -2.14 -23.98
N ARG A 26 -18.18 -1.55 -24.71
CA ARG A 26 -19.23 -0.72 -24.11
C ARG A 26 -20.24 -1.60 -23.36
N LYS A 27 -20.45 -1.30 -22.07
CA LYS A 27 -21.44 -1.97 -21.22
C LYS A 27 -22.40 -0.97 -20.58
N THR A 28 -23.57 -1.49 -20.21
CA THR A 28 -24.63 -0.69 -19.56
C THR A 28 -25.05 -1.38 -18.28
N LYS A 29 -25.05 -0.64 -17.17
CA LYS A 29 -25.53 -1.12 -15.85
C LYS A 29 -26.79 -0.38 -15.49
N TRP A 30 -27.85 -1.12 -15.15
CA TRP A 30 -29.14 -0.60 -14.69
C TRP A 30 -29.23 -0.73 -13.18
N ILE A 31 -29.53 0.39 -12.51
CA ILE A 31 -29.66 0.44 -11.05
C ILE A 31 -31.05 0.95 -10.73
N ALA A 32 -31.84 0.18 -9.99
CA ALA A 32 -33.14 0.59 -9.54
C ALA A 32 -33.02 1.69 -8.50
N THR A 33 -33.71 2.81 -8.68
CA THR A 33 -33.70 3.92 -7.70
C THR A 33 -34.70 3.70 -6.57
N GLY A 34 -35.69 2.83 -6.74
CA GLY A 34 -36.82 2.65 -5.84
C GLY A 34 -37.82 3.84 -5.84
N LEU A 35 -37.62 4.85 -6.69
CA LEU A 35 -38.42 6.09 -6.73
C LEU A 35 -39.46 6.01 -7.84
N ALA A 36 -40.74 6.20 -7.48
CA ALA A 36 -41.82 6.34 -8.47
C ALA A 36 -41.59 7.61 -9.32
N VAL A 37 -41.99 7.55 -10.60
CA VAL A 37 -41.78 8.62 -11.58
C VAL A 37 -42.44 9.91 -11.15
N LYS A 38 -43.66 9.83 -10.59
CA LYS A 38 -44.43 11.02 -10.20
C LYS A 38 -43.83 11.76 -9.01
N GLY A 39 -43.38 13.00 -9.23
CA GLY A 39 -42.87 13.89 -8.18
C GLY A 39 -41.44 13.63 -7.70
N ASN A 40 -40.72 12.59 -8.19
CA ASN A 40 -39.39 12.23 -7.67
C ASN A 40 -38.22 12.47 -8.63
N LYS A 41 -38.41 13.25 -9.70
CA LYS A 41 -37.36 13.47 -10.71
C LYS A 41 -36.07 14.03 -10.11
N LYS A 42 -36.14 15.08 -9.27
CA LYS A 42 -34.94 15.65 -8.61
C LYS A 42 -34.21 14.66 -7.72
N ARG A 43 -34.95 13.82 -6.98
CA ARG A 43 -34.33 12.77 -6.13
C ARG A 43 -33.71 11.69 -6.96
N ALA A 44 -34.28 11.29 -8.08
CA ALA A 44 -33.72 10.32 -9.01
C ALA A 44 -32.47 10.87 -9.71
N GLU A 45 -32.44 12.17 -10.06
CA GLU A 45 -31.25 12.83 -10.59
C GLU A 45 -30.12 12.89 -9.56
N ALA A 46 -30.41 13.22 -8.30
CA ALA A 46 -29.41 13.18 -7.22
C ALA A 46 -28.86 11.78 -7.01
N PHE A 47 -29.72 10.75 -7.01
CA PHE A 47 -29.32 9.35 -6.95
C PHE A 47 -28.43 8.97 -8.14
N LEU A 48 -28.77 9.39 -9.37
CA LEU A 48 -27.95 9.15 -10.55
C LEU A 48 -26.56 9.79 -10.40
N GLN A 49 -26.47 11.02 -9.89
CA GLN A 49 -25.19 11.70 -9.66
C GLN A 49 -24.34 10.98 -8.62
N GLU A 50 -24.93 10.55 -7.53
CA GLU A 50 -24.28 9.77 -6.49
C GLU A 50 -23.77 8.44 -7.05
N GLN A 51 -24.61 7.71 -7.80
CA GLN A 51 -24.21 6.45 -8.44
C GLN A 51 -23.13 6.65 -9.50
N ARG A 52 -23.14 7.75 -10.24
CA ARG A 52 -22.06 8.09 -11.19
C ARG A 52 -20.75 8.35 -10.46
N ARG A 53 -20.81 9.07 -9.33
CA ARG A 53 -19.63 9.38 -8.52
C ARG A 53 -19.03 8.10 -7.91
N SER A 54 -19.85 7.31 -7.23
CA SER A 54 -19.41 6.03 -6.64
C SER A 54 -18.92 5.05 -7.72
N PHE A 55 -19.59 4.98 -8.87
CA PHE A 55 -19.18 4.14 -9.98
C PHE A 55 -17.89 4.65 -10.67
N GLN A 56 -17.58 5.95 -10.63
CA GLN A 56 -16.29 6.50 -11.06
C GLN A 56 -15.16 6.20 -10.07
N GLU A 57 -15.47 6.09 -8.78
CA GLU A 57 -14.54 5.65 -7.75
C GLU A 57 -14.30 4.12 -7.81
N ASP A 58 -15.29 3.35 -8.28
CA ASP A 58 -15.25 1.88 -8.42
C ASP A 58 -14.85 1.39 -9.84
N VAL A 59 -14.80 2.28 -10.84
CA VAL A 59 -14.36 1.87 -12.19
C VAL A 59 -12.87 1.52 -12.11
N PRO A 60 -12.50 0.28 -12.47
CA PRO A 60 -11.09 -0.06 -12.66
C PRO A 60 -10.48 0.98 -13.57
N ILE A 61 -9.35 1.50 -13.17
CA ILE A 61 -8.59 2.53 -13.87
C ILE A 61 -8.28 2.00 -15.28
N THR A 62 -9.15 2.32 -16.24
CA THR A 62 -8.98 2.00 -17.66
C THR A 62 -8.27 3.17 -18.33
N GLY A 63 -6.98 3.11 -18.32
CA GLY A 63 -6.01 4.00 -18.89
C GLY A 63 -4.64 3.48 -18.48
N ASP A 64 -3.59 3.89 -19.16
CA ASP A 64 -2.21 3.52 -18.83
C ASP A 64 -1.81 4.08 -17.46
N VAL A 65 -2.27 3.38 -16.39
CA VAL A 65 -1.91 3.74 -15.01
C VAL A 65 -0.44 3.45 -14.84
N LEU A 66 0.31 4.46 -14.51
CA LEU A 66 1.71 4.27 -14.16
C LEU A 66 1.83 3.37 -12.93
N PHE A 67 2.76 2.42 -12.97
CA PHE A 67 3.03 1.57 -11.82
C PHE A 67 3.35 2.37 -10.55
N ALA A 68 4.04 3.51 -10.69
CA ALA A 68 4.32 4.42 -9.59
C ALA A 68 3.04 4.96 -8.92
N ASP A 69 2.05 5.38 -9.72
CA ASP A 69 0.77 5.91 -9.20
C ASP A 69 -0.08 4.80 -8.58
N PHE A 70 -0.04 3.60 -9.17
CA PHE A 70 -0.68 2.42 -8.59
C PHE A 70 -0.09 2.08 -7.20
N MET A 71 1.23 2.16 -7.03
CA MET A 71 1.88 1.93 -5.73
C MET A 71 1.41 2.92 -4.65
N GLU A 72 1.20 4.18 -5.01
CA GLU A 72 0.64 5.20 -4.09
C GLU A 72 -0.83 4.92 -3.74
N GLN A 73 -1.64 4.53 -4.71
CA GLN A 73 -3.03 4.12 -4.49
C GLN A 73 -3.11 2.89 -3.59
N TRP A 74 -2.28 1.87 -3.85
CA TRP A 74 -2.21 0.68 -3.01
C TRP A 74 -1.89 1.02 -1.55
N LEU A 75 -1.04 2.01 -1.29
CA LEU A 75 -0.76 2.47 0.08
C LEU A 75 -2.03 2.97 0.79
N THR A 76 -2.93 3.66 0.10
CA THR A 76 -4.18 4.15 0.71
C THR A 76 -5.08 2.98 1.10
N VAL A 77 -5.15 1.96 0.25
CA VAL A 77 -5.95 0.76 0.49
C VAL A 77 -5.43 -0.04 1.68
N ILE A 78 -4.10 -0.24 1.77
CA ILE A 78 -3.52 -1.10 2.82
C ILE A 78 -3.46 -0.43 4.19
N LYS A 79 -3.64 0.88 4.27
CA LYS A 79 -3.54 1.67 5.50
C LYS A 79 -4.42 1.14 6.63
N SER A 80 -5.65 0.72 6.33
CA SER A 80 -6.60 0.20 7.31
C SER A 80 -6.36 -1.26 7.71
N SER A 81 -5.50 -1.99 6.96
CA SER A 81 -5.30 -3.44 7.14
C SER A 81 -3.97 -3.81 7.81
N VAL A 82 -3.16 -2.83 8.20
CA VAL A 82 -1.86 -3.07 8.83
C VAL A 82 -1.65 -2.15 10.04
N ALA A 83 -0.77 -2.56 10.97
CA ALA A 83 -0.41 -1.73 12.13
C ALA A 83 0.24 -0.41 11.67
N VAL A 84 0.08 0.64 12.48
CA VAL A 84 0.58 2.01 12.19
C VAL A 84 2.09 2.01 11.88
N THR A 85 2.88 1.27 12.66
CA THR A 85 4.33 1.14 12.46
C THR A 85 4.68 0.44 11.14
N THR A 86 3.92 -0.61 10.78
CA THR A 86 4.07 -1.32 9.50
C THR A 86 3.71 -0.41 8.34
N PHE A 87 2.62 0.36 8.45
CA PHE A 87 2.23 1.32 7.43
C PHE A 87 3.28 2.41 7.24
N ALA A 88 3.84 2.95 8.33
CA ALA A 88 4.91 3.94 8.27
C ALA A 88 6.15 3.40 7.52
N SER A 89 6.54 2.15 7.79
CA SER A 89 7.63 1.46 7.09
C SER A 89 7.34 1.30 5.60
N TYR A 90 6.15 0.79 5.24
CA TYR A 90 5.74 0.63 3.84
C TYR A 90 5.70 1.97 3.10
N SER A 91 5.07 2.98 3.72
CA SER A 91 4.97 4.33 3.14
C SER A 91 6.35 4.93 2.86
N ASN A 92 7.30 4.73 3.77
CA ASN A 92 8.66 5.22 3.61
C ASN A 92 9.36 4.55 2.42
N MET A 93 9.31 3.22 2.32
CA MET A 93 9.92 2.47 1.22
C MET A 93 9.26 2.79 -0.13
N VAL A 94 7.93 2.82 -0.17
CA VAL A 94 7.19 3.10 -1.40
C VAL A 94 7.43 4.53 -1.87
N LYS A 95 7.18 5.53 -1.02
CA LYS A 95 7.24 6.94 -1.44
C LYS A 95 8.64 7.46 -1.69
N LYS A 96 9.65 6.99 -0.94
CA LYS A 96 11.02 7.52 -1.03
C LYS A 96 11.92 6.72 -1.96
N VAL A 97 11.58 5.48 -2.28
CA VAL A 97 12.46 4.59 -3.05
C VAL A 97 11.75 4.06 -4.30
N ILE A 98 10.65 3.32 -4.13
CA ILE A 98 10.02 2.61 -5.26
C ILE A 98 9.37 3.60 -6.23
N VAL A 99 8.51 4.48 -5.73
CA VAL A 99 7.77 5.44 -6.57
C VAL A 99 8.68 6.36 -7.36
N PRO A 100 9.71 7.00 -6.80
CA PRO A 100 10.60 7.87 -7.58
C PRO A 100 11.29 7.13 -8.73
N TYR A 101 11.79 5.92 -8.47
CA TYR A 101 12.48 5.12 -9.48
C TYR A 101 11.58 4.78 -10.68
N PHE A 102 10.36 4.30 -10.42
CA PHE A 102 9.43 3.89 -11.47
C PHE A 102 8.72 5.08 -12.13
N ARG A 103 8.53 6.18 -11.40
CA ARG A 103 7.95 7.41 -11.96
C ARG A 103 8.86 8.05 -13.00
N GLU A 104 10.16 8.09 -12.75
CA GLU A 104 11.15 8.57 -13.74
C GLU A 104 11.09 7.79 -15.05
N ARG A 105 10.75 6.50 -14.99
CA ARG A 105 10.71 5.59 -16.16
C ARG A 105 9.36 5.51 -16.84
N GLN A 106 8.33 6.15 -16.29
CA GLN A 106 6.98 6.22 -16.86
C GLN A 106 6.41 4.85 -17.29
N ILE A 107 6.69 3.79 -16.54
CA ILE A 107 6.27 2.42 -16.86
C ILE A 107 4.79 2.26 -16.50
N ALA A 108 3.95 1.88 -17.48
CA ALA A 108 2.57 1.52 -17.24
C ALA A 108 2.47 0.20 -16.44
N LEU A 109 1.44 0.08 -15.59
CA LEU A 109 1.23 -1.11 -14.75
C LEU A 109 1.13 -2.39 -15.60
N GLN A 110 0.46 -2.31 -16.76
CA GLN A 110 0.25 -3.42 -17.68
C GLN A 110 1.54 -3.82 -18.40
N GLU A 111 2.48 -2.90 -18.57
CA GLU A 111 3.77 -3.12 -19.24
C GLU A 111 4.88 -3.51 -18.27
N LEU A 112 4.59 -3.50 -16.95
CA LEU A 112 5.57 -3.84 -15.93
C LEU A 112 6.00 -5.30 -16.08
N SER A 113 7.27 -5.51 -16.36
CA SER A 113 7.89 -6.83 -16.53
C SER A 113 8.78 -7.21 -15.36
N ALA A 114 9.09 -8.52 -15.23
CA ALA A 114 10.07 -9.00 -14.28
C ALA A 114 11.44 -8.32 -14.47
N LYS A 115 11.83 -8.01 -15.72
CA LYS A 115 13.07 -7.31 -16.03
C LYS A 115 13.09 -5.90 -15.41
N HIS A 116 12.03 -5.12 -15.52
CA HIS A 116 11.96 -3.77 -14.93
C HIS A 116 12.17 -3.79 -13.40
N ILE A 117 11.61 -4.80 -12.74
CA ILE A 117 11.74 -4.96 -11.30
C ILE A 117 13.15 -5.47 -10.94
N GLN A 118 13.73 -6.36 -11.75
CA GLN A 118 15.09 -6.84 -11.56
C GLN A 118 16.11 -5.72 -11.70
N ASP A 119 15.97 -4.86 -12.72
CA ASP A 119 16.83 -3.69 -12.94
C ASP A 119 16.75 -2.72 -11.74
N PHE A 120 15.56 -2.55 -11.16
CA PHE A 120 15.39 -1.80 -9.91
C PHE A 120 16.19 -2.42 -8.75
N TYR A 121 16.13 -3.76 -8.58
CA TYR A 121 16.88 -4.40 -7.49
C TYR A 121 18.38 -4.28 -7.68
N LEU A 122 18.89 -4.44 -8.90
CA LEU A 122 20.32 -4.29 -9.19
C LEU A 122 20.78 -2.87 -8.82
N LYS A 123 20.05 -1.84 -9.22
CA LYS A 123 20.38 -0.45 -8.87
C LYS A 123 20.32 -0.21 -7.35
N GLU A 124 19.33 -0.77 -6.66
CA GLU A 124 19.23 -0.59 -5.22
C GLU A 124 20.33 -1.31 -4.44
N LEU A 125 20.80 -2.48 -4.92
CA LEU A 125 21.91 -3.21 -4.30
C LEU A 125 23.25 -2.46 -4.32
N GLU A 126 23.41 -1.47 -5.19
CA GLU A 126 24.60 -0.61 -5.20
C GLU A 126 24.68 0.29 -3.95
N ARG A 127 23.56 0.55 -3.27
CA ARG A 127 23.50 1.50 -2.14
C ARG A 127 22.89 0.95 -0.86
N VAL A 128 22.21 -0.20 -0.91
CA VAL A 128 21.58 -0.81 0.27
C VAL A 128 21.81 -2.31 0.32
N SER A 129 21.66 -2.90 1.51
CA SER A 129 21.82 -4.34 1.71
C SER A 129 20.74 -5.16 1.00
N ALA A 130 21.05 -6.44 0.73
CA ALA A 130 20.10 -7.42 0.21
C ALA A 130 18.83 -7.52 1.06
N SER A 131 18.94 -7.37 2.39
CA SER A 131 17.80 -7.33 3.31
C SER A 131 16.82 -6.20 2.97
N SER A 132 17.30 -5.00 2.64
CA SER A 132 16.48 -3.86 2.25
C SER A 132 15.76 -4.13 0.93
N VAL A 133 16.45 -4.68 -0.06
CA VAL A 133 15.85 -5.04 -1.36
C VAL A 133 14.77 -6.11 -1.21
N ILE A 134 14.95 -7.07 -0.30
CA ILE A 134 13.91 -8.06 0.04
C ILE A 134 12.66 -7.38 0.59
N HIS A 135 12.79 -6.34 1.39
CA HIS A 135 11.64 -5.55 1.87
C HIS A 135 10.97 -4.75 0.74
N TYR A 136 11.73 -4.22 -0.22
CA TYR A 136 11.16 -3.57 -1.41
C TYR A 136 10.40 -4.60 -2.26
N HIS A 137 10.99 -5.79 -2.48
CA HIS A 137 10.29 -6.89 -3.16
C HIS A 137 8.98 -7.23 -2.49
N ALA A 138 8.94 -7.35 -1.16
CA ALA A 138 7.73 -7.69 -0.43
C ALA A 138 6.60 -6.66 -0.64
N ASN A 139 6.93 -5.36 -0.70
CA ASN A 139 5.96 -4.30 -1.00
C ASN A 139 5.47 -4.37 -2.45
N ILE A 140 6.38 -4.46 -3.42
CA ILE A 140 6.05 -4.58 -4.85
C ILE A 140 5.19 -5.81 -5.10
N HIS A 141 5.62 -6.97 -4.62
CA HIS A 141 4.90 -8.22 -4.77
C HIS A 141 3.47 -8.16 -4.20
N LYS A 142 3.32 -7.58 -3.00
CA LYS A 142 2.02 -7.45 -2.33
C LYS A 142 1.09 -6.50 -3.08
N ALA A 143 1.61 -5.39 -3.59
CA ALA A 143 0.86 -4.45 -4.42
C ALA A 143 0.43 -5.08 -5.74
N LEU A 144 1.32 -5.77 -6.44
CA LEU A 144 1.01 -6.46 -7.70
C LEU A 144 0.03 -7.63 -7.50
N LYS A 145 0.12 -8.35 -6.39
CA LYS A 145 -0.89 -9.36 -6.02
C LYS A 145 -2.28 -8.73 -5.85
N TYR A 146 -2.34 -7.50 -5.33
CA TYR A 146 -3.58 -6.74 -5.27
C TYR A 146 -4.05 -6.30 -6.66
N ALA A 147 -3.15 -5.88 -7.56
CA ALA A 147 -3.47 -5.56 -8.95
C ALA A 147 -4.09 -6.76 -9.71
N VAL A 148 -3.55 -7.97 -9.49
CA VAL A 148 -4.13 -9.21 -10.05
C VAL A 148 -5.54 -9.45 -9.51
N LYS A 149 -5.79 -9.22 -8.21
CA LYS A 149 -7.14 -9.37 -7.62
C LYS A 149 -8.17 -8.37 -8.17
N LEU A 150 -7.71 -7.25 -8.68
CA LEU A 150 -8.54 -6.22 -9.33
C LEU A 150 -8.64 -6.40 -10.85
N ASP A 151 -8.09 -7.49 -11.40
CA ASP A 151 -8.03 -7.76 -12.84
C ASP A 151 -7.32 -6.65 -13.66
N LEU A 152 -6.43 -5.86 -13.01
CA LEU A 152 -5.64 -4.83 -13.68
C LEU A 152 -4.47 -5.40 -14.47
N ILE A 153 -3.94 -6.55 -14.03
CA ILE A 153 -2.91 -7.35 -14.70
C ILE A 153 -3.27 -8.83 -14.60
N SER A 154 -2.88 -9.61 -15.58
CA SER A 154 -3.20 -11.05 -15.65
C SER A 154 -2.35 -11.92 -14.74
N SER A 155 -1.14 -11.50 -14.40
CA SER A 155 -0.21 -12.23 -13.54
C SER A 155 0.74 -11.28 -12.83
N ASN A 156 1.30 -11.71 -11.71
CA ASN A 156 2.25 -10.90 -10.95
C ASN A 156 3.68 -11.09 -11.50
N PRO A 157 4.29 -10.08 -12.16
CA PRO A 157 5.64 -10.21 -12.69
C PRO A 157 6.71 -10.42 -11.61
N ALA A 158 6.45 -10.03 -10.35
CA ALA A 158 7.38 -10.24 -9.25
C ALA A 158 7.51 -11.73 -8.83
N ASP A 159 6.57 -12.60 -9.22
CA ASP A 159 6.65 -14.05 -8.95
C ASP A 159 7.82 -14.73 -9.71
N LYS A 160 8.25 -14.11 -10.82
CA LYS A 160 9.32 -14.64 -11.69
C LYS A 160 10.71 -14.17 -11.30
N ILE A 161 10.85 -13.43 -10.19
CA ILE A 161 12.12 -12.79 -9.81
C ILE A 161 12.72 -13.52 -8.63
N GLU A 162 13.99 -13.87 -8.76
CA GLU A 162 14.78 -14.36 -7.65
C GLU A 162 15.16 -13.21 -6.72
N ARG A 163 14.88 -13.38 -5.43
CA ARG A 163 15.25 -12.40 -4.41
C ARG A 163 16.76 -12.48 -4.13
N PRO A 164 17.40 -11.34 -3.85
CA PRO A 164 18.80 -11.34 -3.44
C PRO A 164 19.03 -12.26 -2.23
N LYS A 165 20.15 -12.99 -2.24
CA LYS A 165 20.52 -13.83 -1.10
C LYS A 165 20.93 -12.94 0.07
N LYS A 166 20.30 -13.15 1.22
CA LYS A 166 20.64 -12.45 2.44
C LYS A 166 21.96 -12.97 2.99
N GLU A 167 22.91 -12.09 3.23
CA GLU A 167 24.11 -12.44 3.98
C GLU A 167 23.76 -12.76 5.44
N ARG A 168 24.49 -13.70 6.02
CA ARG A 168 24.32 -14.06 7.42
C ARG A 168 24.91 -12.94 8.27
N PHE A 169 24.04 -12.18 8.92
CA PHE A 169 24.46 -11.19 9.90
C PHE A 169 24.90 -11.88 11.19
N MET A 170 26.15 -11.65 11.60
CA MET A 170 26.65 -12.01 12.92
C MET A 170 26.57 -10.74 13.79
N ALA A 171 25.72 -10.79 14.78
CA ALA A 171 25.58 -9.67 15.73
C ALA A 171 26.84 -9.61 16.63
N ASN A 172 27.39 -8.43 16.78
CA ASN A 172 28.33 -8.16 17.87
C ASN A 172 27.53 -7.96 19.16
N PHE A 173 28.12 -8.34 20.26
CA PHE A 173 27.57 -8.16 21.61
C PHE A 173 28.60 -7.44 22.45
N TYR A 174 28.15 -6.66 23.40
CA TYR A 174 29.01 -6.01 24.38
C TYR A 174 29.50 -7.02 25.41
N ASP A 175 30.77 -6.92 25.80
CA ASP A 175 31.28 -7.62 26.98
C ASP A 175 30.89 -6.90 28.27
N ALA A 176 31.27 -7.47 29.41
CA ALA A 176 30.90 -6.93 30.73
C ALA A 176 31.46 -5.52 30.98
N ASP A 177 32.69 -5.26 30.52
CA ASP A 177 33.35 -3.98 30.72
C ASP A 177 32.71 -2.90 29.82
N GLU A 178 32.38 -3.25 28.59
CA GLU A 178 31.67 -2.37 27.67
C GLU A 178 30.26 -2.01 28.19
N VAL A 179 29.54 -3.00 28.77
CA VAL A 179 28.22 -2.76 29.38
C VAL A 179 28.34 -1.84 30.59
N ASN A 180 29.32 -2.07 31.48
CA ASN A 180 29.56 -1.21 32.64
C ASN A 180 29.88 0.23 32.20
N ARG A 181 30.73 0.40 31.19
CA ARG A 181 31.04 1.70 30.61
C ARG A 181 29.81 2.37 30.02
N LEU A 182 28.92 1.61 29.37
CA LEU A 182 27.66 2.12 28.85
C LEU A 182 26.76 2.63 29.96
N PHE A 183 26.68 1.94 31.10
CA PHE A 183 25.93 2.40 32.27
C PHE A 183 26.49 3.72 32.82
N GLU A 184 27.79 3.85 33.00
CA GLU A 184 28.39 5.08 33.48
C GLU A 184 28.15 6.29 32.55
N ILE A 185 28.27 6.09 31.24
CA ILE A 185 28.03 7.16 30.23
C ILE A 185 26.55 7.55 30.18
N SER A 186 25.64 6.61 30.38
CA SER A 186 24.20 6.87 30.30
C SER A 186 23.62 7.47 31.57
N LYS A 187 24.33 7.45 32.68
CA LYS A 187 23.88 7.91 33.99
C LYS A 187 23.38 9.35 33.97
N GLY A 188 22.21 9.60 34.53
CA GLY A 188 21.55 10.90 34.54
C GLY A 188 20.98 11.36 33.19
N THR A 189 21.11 10.55 32.13
CA THR A 189 20.49 10.85 30.83
C THR A 189 19.10 10.19 30.71
N LYS A 190 18.34 10.59 29.68
CA LYS A 190 17.04 9.94 29.37
C LYS A 190 17.19 8.49 28.89
N LEU A 191 18.39 8.04 28.58
CA LEU A 191 18.70 6.69 28.10
C LEU A 191 19.08 5.73 29.22
N GLU A 192 19.37 6.20 30.44
CA GLU A 192 19.79 5.38 31.57
C GLU A 192 18.82 4.20 31.82
N ILE A 193 17.56 4.52 32.07
CA ILE A 193 16.53 3.50 32.34
C ILE A 193 16.32 2.55 31.14
N PRO A 194 16.13 3.03 29.90
CA PRO A 194 16.07 2.17 28.72
C PRO A 194 17.25 1.22 28.57
N ILE A 195 18.47 1.66 28.84
CA ILE A 195 19.67 0.84 28.74
C ILE A 195 19.69 -0.22 29.85
N LEU A 196 19.36 0.13 31.09
CA LEU A 196 19.25 -0.81 32.20
C LEU A 196 18.23 -1.91 31.90
N PHE A 197 17.03 -1.56 31.44
CA PHE A 197 16.02 -2.55 31.09
C PHE A 197 16.42 -3.45 29.92
N GLY A 198 17.10 -2.87 28.91
CA GLY A 198 17.65 -3.64 27.79
C GLY A 198 18.73 -4.63 28.23
N ALA A 199 19.65 -4.21 29.10
CA ALA A 199 20.78 -5.00 29.53
C ALA A 199 20.37 -6.11 30.55
N PHE A 200 19.58 -5.76 31.56
CA PHE A 200 19.25 -6.72 32.65
C PHE A 200 18.06 -7.62 32.31
N TYR A 201 17.05 -7.11 31.59
CA TYR A 201 15.82 -7.86 31.32
C TYR A 201 15.69 -8.30 29.87
N GLY A 202 16.63 -7.93 28.99
CA GLY A 202 16.58 -8.26 27.57
C GLY A 202 15.37 -7.66 26.83
N MET A 203 14.82 -6.57 27.34
CA MET A 203 13.63 -5.93 26.78
C MET A 203 13.90 -5.31 25.43
N ARG A 204 12.97 -5.51 24.48
CA ARG A 204 13.04 -4.83 23.19
C ARG A 204 12.74 -3.34 23.36
N ARG A 205 13.31 -2.52 22.46
CA ARG A 205 13.08 -1.06 22.46
C ARG A 205 11.60 -0.67 22.60
N SER A 206 10.70 -1.36 21.90
CA SER A 206 9.26 -1.07 21.95
C SER A 206 8.62 -1.45 23.29
N GLU A 207 9.10 -2.49 23.93
CA GLU A 207 8.66 -2.93 25.26
C GLU A 207 9.12 -1.93 26.32
N THR A 208 10.39 -1.54 26.29
CA THR A 208 10.94 -0.54 27.20
C THR A 208 10.25 0.83 27.07
N LEU A 209 10.04 1.32 25.82
CA LEU A 209 9.38 2.60 25.60
C LEU A 209 7.87 2.59 25.84
N GLY A 210 7.24 1.41 25.85
CA GLY A 210 5.82 1.23 26.15
C GLY A 210 5.54 0.95 27.63
N MET A 211 6.58 0.80 28.46
CA MET A 211 6.43 0.52 29.89
C MET A 211 5.87 1.75 30.61
N LYS A 212 4.94 1.50 31.51
CA LYS A 212 4.35 2.52 32.38
C LYS A 212 4.96 2.44 33.78
N TRP A 213 5.03 3.56 34.47
CA TRP A 213 5.59 3.65 35.80
C TRP A 213 4.79 2.81 36.84
N ASP A 214 3.51 2.61 36.62
CA ASP A 214 2.64 1.77 37.45
C ASP A 214 2.88 0.27 37.30
N ALA A 215 3.70 -0.13 36.33
CA ALA A 215 4.12 -1.52 36.11
C ALA A 215 5.51 -1.84 36.69
N ILE A 216 6.09 -0.93 37.47
CA ILE A 216 7.40 -1.09 38.12
C ILE A 216 7.18 -1.06 39.64
N ASP A 217 7.45 -2.20 40.30
CA ASP A 217 7.41 -2.34 41.78
C ASP A 217 8.70 -1.82 42.41
#